data_82a747311c672b5f70d655193b034a76
#
_entry.id   82a747311c672b5f70d655193b034a76
#
_cell.length_a   1.000
_cell.length_b   1.000
_cell.length_c   1.000
_cell.angle_alpha   90.00
_cell.angle_beta   90.00
_cell.angle_gamma   90.00
#
_symmetry.space_group_name_H-M   'P 1'
#
loop_
_entity.id
_entity.type
_entity.pdbx_description
1 polymer ?
#
loop_
_entity_poly.entity_id
_entity_poly.type
_entity_poly.pdbx_seq_one_letter_code
_entity_poly.pdbx_strand_id
1 'polypeptide(L)'
;PVGAEQAGNKDGTIPAWTGGLTTPPAGFKPGDGKRPDPYAGDKPRLVVTGKNADQYKDQLTAITYALLKRYPTMRVDVYPTHRPIVFPKKVLENTAKNAVQARTVQDGLSIENALPGYPFPIPKTGNEAIWNHLMRYQGVALTGKFDAYNIDAAGTATLASTAVNFQEWPLFRADNIDK
;
A
#
# COMPACT_ATOMS: atom_id res chain seq x y z
N PRO A 1 -18.74 -2.85 8.89
CA PRO A 1 -17.62 -3.40 8.13
C PRO A 1 -16.70 -2.28 7.68
N VAL A 2 -15.41 -2.51 7.79
CA VAL A 2 -14.39 -1.52 7.41
C VAL A 2 -13.71 -1.87 6.08
N GLY A 3 -14.30 -2.79 5.32
CA GLY A 3 -13.87 -3.17 3.97
C GLY A 3 -12.72 -4.16 3.89
N ALA A 4 -11.98 -4.41 4.97
CA ALA A 4 -10.88 -5.36 4.99
C ALA A 4 -11.20 -6.58 5.85
N GLU A 5 -10.95 -7.77 5.33
CA GLU A 5 -11.05 -9.00 6.11
C GLU A 5 -9.91 -9.05 7.13
N GLN A 6 -10.24 -9.26 8.39
CA GLN A 6 -9.25 -9.37 9.47
C GLN A 6 -8.66 -10.78 9.58
N ALA A 7 -9.44 -11.80 9.25
CA ALA A 7 -8.98 -13.18 9.25
C ALA A 7 -7.82 -13.39 8.26
N GLY A 8 -6.97 -14.36 8.56
CA GLY A 8 -5.99 -14.85 7.59
C GLY A 8 -6.64 -15.70 6.51
N ASN A 9 -5.90 -15.98 5.44
CA ASN A 9 -6.37 -16.89 4.40
C ASN A 9 -6.20 -18.37 4.83
N LYS A 10 -6.91 -19.26 4.14
CA LYS A 10 -6.92 -20.70 4.44
C LYS A 10 -5.54 -21.34 4.35
N ASP A 11 -4.70 -20.86 3.43
CA ASP A 11 -3.38 -21.44 3.17
C ASP A 11 -2.29 -20.89 4.11
N GLY A 12 -2.63 -19.96 5.01
CA GLY A 12 -1.69 -19.35 5.95
C GLY A 12 -0.65 -18.42 5.30
N THR A 13 -0.79 -18.12 4.00
CA THR A 13 0.13 -17.20 3.30
C THR A 13 -0.15 -15.74 3.63
N ILE A 14 -1.38 -15.42 4.02
CA ILE A 14 -1.79 -14.11 4.55
C ILE A 14 -2.21 -14.31 6.00
N PRO A 15 -1.46 -13.80 6.98
CA PRO A 15 -1.80 -13.95 8.40
C PRO A 15 -3.03 -13.11 8.78
N ALA A 16 -3.69 -13.47 9.89
CA ALA A 16 -4.71 -12.62 10.46
C ALA A 16 -4.13 -11.24 10.81
N TRP A 17 -4.93 -10.19 10.63
CA TRP A 17 -4.55 -8.86 11.07
C TRP A 17 -4.71 -8.73 12.59
N THR A 18 -3.65 -8.33 13.27
CA THR A 18 -3.56 -8.26 14.73
C THR A 18 -3.54 -6.83 15.28
N GLY A 19 -4.00 -5.86 14.50
CA GLY A 19 -3.99 -4.44 14.87
C GLY A 19 -2.93 -3.62 14.15
N GLY A 20 -2.04 -4.26 13.40
CA GLY A 20 -0.99 -3.60 12.64
C GLY A 20 0.20 -3.16 13.49
N LEU A 21 1.05 -2.32 12.92
CA LEU A 21 2.25 -1.80 13.57
C LEU A 21 1.91 -0.52 14.34
N THR A 22 1.75 -0.64 15.67
CA THR A 22 1.32 0.49 16.54
C THR A 22 2.48 1.28 17.13
N THR A 23 3.70 0.74 17.08
CA THR A 23 4.92 1.40 17.55
C THR A 23 5.89 1.62 16.39
N PRO A 24 6.57 2.75 16.34
CA PRO A 24 7.61 2.97 15.33
C PRO A 24 8.70 1.90 15.40
N PRO A 25 9.29 1.50 14.25
CA PRO A 25 10.39 0.55 14.23
C PRO A 25 11.64 1.09 14.94
N ALA A 26 12.50 0.19 15.39
CA ALA A 26 13.76 0.55 16.00
C ALA A 26 14.57 1.48 15.08
N GLY A 27 15.18 2.52 15.67
CA GLY A 27 15.96 3.51 14.92
C GLY A 27 15.13 4.61 14.26
N PHE A 28 13.80 4.59 14.34
CA PHE A 28 12.98 5.70 13.87
C PHE A 28 13.18 6.95 14.74
N LYS A 29 13.44 8.07 14.08
CA LYS A 29 13.53 9.39 14.72
C LYS A 29 12.63 10.37 13.97
N PRO A 30 11.65 10.99 14.63
CA PRO A 30 10.81 12.00 13.99
C PRO A 30 11.65 13.13 13.39
N GLY A 31 11.38 13.50 12.15
CA GLY A 31 12.01 14.64 11.49
C GLY A 31 13.36 14.37 10.82
N ASP A 32 13.98 13.19 10.97
CA ASP A 32 15.26 12.89 10.30
C ASP A 32 15.11 12.47 8.83
N GLY A 33 13.86 12.37 8.35
CA GLY A 33 13.53 11.98 6.97
C GLY A 33 13.76 10.49 6.65
N LYS A 34 14.23 9.70 7.62
CA LYS A 34 14.48 8.28 7.43
C LYS A 34 13.31 7.44 7.92
N ARG A 35 12.96 6.44 7.14
CA ARG A 35 11.93 5.46 7.49
C ARG A 35 12.59 4.08 7.54
N PRO A 36 13.07 3.64 8.72
CA PRO A 36 13.67 2.33 8.85
C PRO A 36 12.64 1.24 8.52
N ASP A 37 13.10 0.20 7.83
CA ASP A 37 12.27 -0.96 7.50
C ASP A 37 12.01 -1.76 8.79
N PRO A 38 10.75 -1.91 9.22
CA PRO A 38 10.42 -2.70 10.41
C PRO A 38 10.69 -4.21 10.24
N TYR A 39 10.89 -4.66 9.01
CA TYR A 39 11.09 -6.06 8.63
C TYR A 39 12.47 -6.33 8.04
N ALA A 40 13.45 -5.44 8.26
CA ALA A 40 14.82 -5.58 7.75
C ALA A 40 15.51 -6.90 8.18
N GLY A 41 15.05 -7.53 9.25
CA GLY A 41 15.54 -8.84 9.71
C GLY A 41 14.94 -10.06 8.98
N ASP A 42 13.94 -9.85 8.15
CA ASP A 42 13.27 -10.95 7.44
C ASP A 42 14.20 -11.60 6.42
N LYS A 43 14.04 -12.90 6.29
CA LYS A 43 14.70 -13.69 5.25
C LYS A 43 13.65 -14.21 4.25
N PRO A 44 14.00 -14.32 2.98
CA PRO A 44 13.08 -14.90 2.01
C PRO A 44 12.77 -16.36 2.38
N ARG A 45 11.49 -16.71 2.32
CA ARG A 45 11.00 -18.08 2.49
C ARG A 45 11.30 -18.94 1.29
N LEU A 46 11.42 -18.33 0.13
CA LEU A 46 11.67 -18.95 -1.16
C LEU A 46 12.43 -17.97 -2.05
N VAL A 47 13.41 -18.47 -2.79
CA VAL A 47 14.11 -17.72 -3.84
C VAL A 47 13.91 -18.44 -5.17
N VAL A 48 13.28 -17.75 -6.13
CA VAL A 48 13.07 -18.27 -7.48
C VAL A 48 14.06 -17.62 -8.42
N THR A 49 14.77 -18.44 -9.18
CA THR A 49 15.77 -18.04 -10.16
C THR A 49 15.49 -18.73 -11.49
N GLY A 50 16.20 -18.39 -12.57
CA GLY A 50 16.08 -19.10 -13.85
C GLY A 50 16.32 -20.62 -13.76
N LYS A 51 17.05 -21.09 -12.74
CA LYS A 51 17.38 -22.52 -12.54
C LYS A 51 16.20 -23.34 -12.01
N ASN A 52 15.37 -22.74 -11.16
CA ASN A 52 14.22 -23.43 -10.53
C ASN A 52 12.85 -22.85 -10.93
N ALA A 53 12.81 -21.90 -11.85
CA ALA A 53 11.57 -21.24 -12.28
C ALA A 53 10.52 -22.22 -12.83
N ASP A 54 10.95 -23.33 -13.43
CA ASP A 54 10.05 -24.35 -13.97
C ASP A 54 9.18 -25.00 -12.89
N GLN A 55 9.69 -25.13 -11.66
CA GLN A 55 8.97 -25.68 -10.52
C GLN A 55 7.87 -24.76 -10.00
N TYR A 56 7.94 -23.46 -10.33
CA TYR A 56 7.03 -22.42 -9.86
C TYR A 56 6.25 -21.74 -11.00
N LYS A 57 6.27 -22.33 -12.20
CA LYS A 57 5.68 -21.72 -13.41
C LYS A 57 4.23 -21.30 -13.21
N ASP A 58 3.43 -22.13 -12.55
CA ASP A 58 2.01 -21.88 -12.30
C ASP A 58 1.75 -20.80 -11.24
N GLN A 59 2.78 -20.40 -10.50
CA GLN A 59 2.74 -19.33 -9.48
C GLN A 59 3.35 -18.01 -9.99
N LEU A 60 3.91 -18.01 -11.20
CA LEU A 60 4.54 -16.87 -11.83
C LEU A 60 3.67 -16.33 -12.97
N THR A 61 3.72 -15.00 -13.19
CA THR A 61 3.20 -14.47 -14.44
C THR A 61 4.09 -14.92 -15.61
N ALA A 62 3.52 -15.02 -16.82
CA ALA A 62 4.27 -15.40 -18.01
C ALA A 62 5.48 -14.48 -18.24
N ILE A 63 5.32 -13.18 -17.96
CA ILE A 63 6.40 -12.19 -18.10
C ILE A 63 7.50 -12.45 -17.07
N THR A 64 7.17 -12.63 -15.78
CA THR A 64 8.17 -12.90 -14.73
C THR A 64 8.94 -14.17 -15.03
N TYR A 65 8.25 -15.23 -15.46
CA TYR A 65 8.89 -16.48 -15.87
C TYR A 65 9.87 -16.26 -17.03
N ALA A 66 9.45 -15.56 -18.09
CA ALA A 66 10.30 -15.29 -19.25
C ALA A 66 11.56 -14.45 -18.85
N LEU A 67 11.39 -13.47 -17.99
CA LEU A 67 12.51 -12.65 -17.49
C LEU A 67 13.51 -13.49 -16.68
N LEU A 68 13.04 -14.36 -15.77
CA LEU A 68 13.89 -15.28 -15.00
C LEU A 68 14.69 -16.22 -15.91
N LYS A 69 14.07 -16.71 -17.00
CA LYS A 69 14.77 -17.57 -17.98
C LYS A 69 15.78 -16.81 -18.82
N ARG A 70 15.49 -15.55 -19.14
CA ARG A 70 16.36 -14.73 -20.00
C ARG A 70 17.56 -14.14 -19.28
N TYR A 71 17.40 -13.74 -18.02
CA TYR A 71 18.40 -13.00 -17.26
C TYR A 71 18.94 -13.86 -16.08
N PRO A 72 20.15 -14.43 -16.21
CA PRO A 72 20.68 -15.37 -15.21
C PRO A 72 20.87 -14.77 -13.80
N THR A 73 20.99 -13.45 -13.70
CA THR A 73 21.18 -12.73 -12.43
C THR A 73 19.85 -12.34 -11.79
N MET A 74 18.74 -12.46 -12.52
CA MET A 74 17.42 -12.14 -12.00
C MET A 74 16.95 -13.20 -11.01
N ARG A 75 16.37 -12.75 -9.92
CA ARG A 75 15.72 -13.61 -8.93
C ARG A 75 14.46 -12.93 -8.38
N VAL A 76 13.57 -13.73 -7.84
CA VAL A 76 12.40 -13.31 -7.08
C VAL A 76 12.54 -13.85 -5.67
N ASP A 77 12.67 -12.96 -4.70
CA ASP A 77 12.72 -13.30 -3.29
C ASP A 77 11.31 -13.18 -2.70
N VAL A 78 10.77 -14.26 -2.18
CA VAL A 78 9.43 -14.33 -1.59
C VAL A 78 9.55 -14.25 -0.08
N TYR A 79 9.08 -13.15 0.49
CA TYR A 79 9.11 -12.89 1.93
C TYR A 79 7.79 -13.28 2.62
N PRO A 80 7.77 -13.41 3.96
CA PRO A 80 6.54 -13.50 4.71
C PRO A 80 5.64 -12.30 4.46
N THR A 81 4.34 -12.50 4.43
CA THR A 81 3.39 -11.40 4.34
C THR A 81 3.18 -10.78 5.71
N HIS A 82 3.31 -9.46 5.79
CA HIS A 82 2.99 -8.66 6.97
C HIS A 82 1.76 -7.79 6.72
N ARG A 83 1.04 -7.45 7.77
CA ARG A 83 -0.15 -6.59 7.70
C ARG A 83 0.02 -5.41 8.69
N PRO A 84 0.96 -4.48 8.39
CA PRO A 84 1.35 -3.43 9.33
C PRO A 84 0.38 -2.25 9.41
N ILE A 85 -0.58 -2.15 8.50
CA ILE A 85 -1.41 -0.95 8.37
C ILE A 85 -2.28 -0.76 9.60
N VAL A 86 -2.23 0.46 10.16
CA VAL A 86 -3.08 0.96 11.23
C VAL A 86 -3.82 2.19 10.72
N PHE A 87 -5.12 2.22 10.90
CA PHE A 87 -5.93 3.40 10.63
C PHE A 87 -6.32 4.11 11.92
N PRO A 88 -6.39 5.46 11.93
CA PRO A 88 -6.99 6.18 13.04
C PRO A 88 -8.41 5.69 13.32
N LYS A 89 -8.77 5.59 14.61
CA LYS A 89 -10.10 5.12 15.03
C LYS A 89 -11.22 5.89 14.32
N LYS A 90 -11.08 7.20 14.18
CA LYS A 90 -12.07 8.05 13.52
C LYS A 90 -12.30 7.70 12.05
N VAL A 91 -11.22 7.36 11.32
CA VAL A 91 -11.32 6.90 9.93
C VAL A 91 -12.12 5.59 9.83
N LEU A 92 -11.90 4.66 10.76
CA LEU A 92 -12.65 3.40 10.81
C LEU A 92 -14.13 3.62 11.16
N GLU A 93 -14.43 4.51 12.12
CA GLU A 93 -15.79 4.89 12.48
C GLU A 93 -16.54 5.54 11.31
N ASN A 94 -15.89 6.47 10.61
CA ASN A 94 -16.45 7.12 9.43
C ASN A 94 -16.67 6.11 8.30
N THR A 95 -15.73 5.21 8.06
CA THR A 95 -15.89 4.12 7.08
C THR A 95 -17.10 3.24 7.39
N ALA A 96 -17.33 2.92 8.67
CA ALA A 96 -18.50 2.14 9.07
C ALA A 96 -19.82 2.88 8.82
N LYS A 97 -19.86 4.20 9.06
CA LYS A 97 -21.03 5.05 8.73
C LYS A 97 -21.24 5.14 7.21
N ASN A 98 -20.18 5.34 6.45
CA ASN A 98 -20.24 5.41 4.99
C ASN A 98 -20.86 4.15 4.38
N ALA A 99 -20.62 2.98 4.96
CA ALA A 99 -21.17 1.71 4.48
C ALA A 99 -22.69 1.69 4.32
N VAL A 100 -23.40 2.58 5.04
CA VAL A 100 -24.87 2.65 5.04
C VAL A 100 -25.43 3.96 4.47
N GLN A 101 -24.60 5.01 4.37
CA GLN A 101 -25.08 6.33 3.97
C GLN A 101 -24.47 6.88 2.67
N ALA A 102 -23.21 6.51 2.35
CA ALA A 102 -22.54 6.99 1.16
C ALA A 102 -23.18 6.41 -0.11
N ARG A 103 -23.31 7.24 -1.13
CA ARG A 103 -23.83 6.82 -2.44
C ARG A 103 -23.15 7.58 -3.56
N THR A 104 -23.04 6.92 -4.71
CA THR A 104 -22.65 7.58 -5.95
C THR A 104 -23.85 8.30 -6.57
N VAL A 105 -23.59 9.44 -7.20
CA VAL A 105 -24.54 10.22 -7.98
C VAL A 105 -23.91 10.64 -9.30
N GLN A 106 -24.67 11.22 -10.22
CA GLN A 106 -24.20 11.65 -11.54
C GLN A 106 -23.45 10.52 -12.28
N ASP A 107 -24.08 9.37 -12.42
CA ASP A 107 -23.51 8.18 -13.08
C ASP A 107 -22.17 7.72 -12.47
N GLY A 108 -21.99 7.92 -11.17
CA GLY A 108 -20.79 7.55 -10.43
C GLY A 108 -19.66 8.58 -10.44
N LEU A 109 -19.88 9.75 -11.06
CA LEU A 109 -18.88 10.82 -11.15
C LEU A 109 -18.82 11.70 -9.89
N SER A 110 -19.78 11.57 -8.99
CA SER A 110 -19.83 12.29 -7.71
C SER A 110 -20.30 11.37 -6.60
N ILE A 111 -20.05 11.77 -5.37
CA ILE A 111 -20.48 11.06 -4.16
C ILE A 111 -21.20 12.00 -3.22
N GLU A 112 -22.16 11.47 -2.48
CA GLU A 112 -22.89 12.18 -1.43
C GLU A 112 -22.85 11.40 -0.12
N ASN A 113 -23.00 12.13 1.00
CA ASN A 113 -23.09 11.60 2.35
C ASN A 113 -21.87 10.74 2.76
N ALA A 114 -20.69 11.04 2.19
CA ALA A 114 -19.45 10.36 2.52
C ALA A 114 -18.63 11.18 3.50
N LEU A 115 -18.32 10.59 4.66
CA LEU A 115 -17.40 11.13 5.64
C LEU A 115 -15.94 10.74 5.29
N PRO A 116 -14.94 11.47 5.81
CA PRO A 116 -13.52 11.15 5.62
C PRO A 116 -13.15 9.71 6.04
N GLY A 117 -12.91 8.85 5.06
CA GLY A 117 -12.69 7.42 5.19
C GLY A 117 -12.95 6.73 3.86
N TYR A 118 -13.08 5.41 3.85
CA TYR A 118 -13.52 4.68 2.66
C TYR A 118 -15.03 4.88 2.46
N PRO A 119 -15.47 5.49 1.33
CA PRO A 119 -16.91 5.71 1.11
C PRO A 119 -17.66 4.40 0.87
N PHE A 120 -17.06 3.42 0.20
CA PHE A 120 -17.71 2.16 -0.16
C PHE A 120 -16.87 0.96 0.32
N PRO A 121 -16.94 0.57 1.62
CA PRO A 121 -16.12 -0.54 2.15
C PRO A 121 -16.27 -1.86 1.40
N ILE A 122 -17.44 -2.05 0.77
CA ILE A 122 -17.73 -3.21 -0.10
C ILE A 122 -18.20 -2.63 -1.45
N PRO A 123 -17.27 -2.22 -2.34
CA PRO A 123 -17.62 -1.59 -3.60
C PRO A 123 -18.34 -2.58 -4.52
N LYS A 124 -19.40 -2.11 -5.19
CA LYS A 124 -20.22 -2.88 -6.13
C LYS A 124 -19.93 -2.52 -7.59
N THR A 125 -19.31 -1.37 -7.81
CA THR A 125 -19.01 -0.84 -9.15
C THR A 125 -17.55 -0.38 -9.24
N GLY A 126 -17.04 -0.23 -10.47
CA GLY A 126 -15.71 0.33 -10.71
C GLY A 126 -15.57 1.77 -10.19
N ASN A 127 -16.64 2.58 -10.32
CA ASN A 127 -16.65 3.95 -9.81
C ASN A 127 -16.53 3.98 -8.27
N GLU A 128 -17.23 3.12 -7.56
CA GLU A 128 -17.10 2.99 -6.10
C GLU A 128 -15.68 2.59 -5.68
N ALA A 129 -15.04 1.69 -6.42
CA ALA A 129 -13.66 1.29 -6.17
C ALA A 129 -12.69 2.47 -6.41
N ILE A 130 -12.90 3.27 -7.45
CA ILE A 130 -12.10 4.47 -7.73
C ILE A 130 -12.30 5.51 -6.63
N TRP A 131 -13.51 5.74 -6.15
CA TRP A 131 -13.75 6.65 -5.04
C TRP A 131 -13.06 6.20 -3.76
N ASN A 132 -13.03 4.91 -3.45
CA ASN A 132 -12.24 4.38 -2.34
C ASN A 132 -10.76 4.69 -2.50
N HIS A 133 -10.22 4.59 -3.72
CA HIS A 133 -8.83 4.94 -3.99
C HIS A 133 -8.55 6.44 -3.78
N LEU A 134 -9.44 7.30 -4.26
CA LEU A 134 -9.27 8.76 -4.16
C LEU A 134 -9.41 9.25 -2.71
N MET A 135 -10.31 8.68 -1.94
CA MET A 135 -10.62 9.10 -0.56
C MET A 135 -9.89 8.28 0.52
N ARG A 136 -8.98 7.39 0.14
CA ARG A 136 -8.24 6.59 1.12
C ARG A 136 -7.43 7.48 2.08
N TYR A 137 -7.33 7.04 3.32
CA TYR A 137 -6.47 7.69 4.29
C TYR A 137 -4.99 7.50 3.92
N GLN A 138 -4.25 8.59 3.82
CA GLN A 138 -2.81 8.61 3.53
C GLN A 138 -2.03 9.44 4.56
N GLY A 139 -2.67 9.86 5.64
CA GLY A 139 -2.17 10.84 6.60
C GLY A 139 -2.86 12.19 6.40
N VAL A 140 -2.39 13.20 7.10
CA VAL A 140 -2.91 14.58 7.00
C VAL A 140 -2.04 15.40 6.05
N ALA A 141 -0.73 15.29 6.19
CA ALA A 141 0.25 15.94 5.33
C ALA A 141 1.55 15.13 5.28
N LEU A 142 2.27 15.26 4.21
CA LEU A 142 3.58 14.65 4.00
C LEU A 142 4.49 15.64 3.28
N THR A 143 5.71 15.82 3.82
CA THR A 143 6.81 16.46 3.10
C THR A 143 7.89 15.42 2.86
N GLY A 144 8.33 15.29 1.62
CA GLY A 144 9.40 14.36 1.23
C GLY A 144 10.43 15.07 0.36
N LYS A 145 11.71 14.81 0.62
CA LYS A 145 12.80 15.12 -0.30
C LYS A 145 13.20 13.84 -1.01
N PHE A 146 13.39 13.89 -2.31
CA PHE A 146 13.84 12.73 -3.09
C PHE A 146 14.81 13.15 -4.18
N ASP A 147 15.69 12.22 -4.51
CA ASP A 147 16.63 12.33 -5.60
C ASP A 147 16.25 11.31 -6.68
N ALA A 148 16.15 11.76 -7.92
CA ALA A 148 15.93 10.90 -9.08
C ALA A 148 17.25 10.65 -9.80
N TYR A 149 17.48 9.39 -10.19
CA TYR A 149 18.70 8.98 -10.88
C TYR A 149 18.35 8.34 -12.23
N ASN A 150 19.16 8.65 -13.23
CA ASN A 150 19.22 7.87 -14.46
C ASN A 150 20.25 6.76 -14.29
N ILE A 151 19.89 5.55 -14.69
CA ILE A 151 20.78 4.38 -14.68
C ILE A 151 21.09 4.03 -16.12
N ASP A 152 22.37 4.04 -16.50
CA ASP A 152 22.82 3.65 -17.84
C ASP A 152 22.90 2.13 -18.02
N ALA A 153 23.22 1.68 -19.23
CA ALA A 153 23.33 0.25 -19.54
C ALA A 153 24.48 -0.46 -18.79
N ALA A 154 25.46 0.27 -18.27
CA ALA A 154 26.55 -0.26 -17.45
C ALA A 154 26.18 -0.31 -15.96
N GLY A 155 25.01 0.23 -15.58
CA GLY A 155 24.55 0.30 -14.18
C GLY A 155 25.05 1.54 -13.43
N THR A 156 25.64 2.53 -14.14
CA THR A 156 26.09 3.77 -13.51
C THR A 156 24.91 4.68 -13.20
N ALA A 157 24.79 5.09 -11.93
CA ALA A 157 23.75 6.00 -11.50
C ALA A 157 24.21 7.47 -11.61
N THR A 158 23.49 8.27 -12.35
CA THR A 158 23.70 9.72 -12.47
C THR A 158 22.51 10.47 -11.91
N LEU A 159 22.76 11.40 -10.97
CA LEU A 159 21.70 12.24 -10.40
C LEU A 159 21.04 13.08 -11.50
N ALA A 160 19.77 12.87 -11.73
CA ALA A 160 18.98 13.60 -12.72
C ALA A 160 18.33 14.85 -12.12
N SER A 161 17.75 14.72 -10.92
CA SER A 161 17.11 15.83 -10.23
C SER A 161 16.97 15.56 -8.73
N THR A 162 16.90 16.65 -7.96
CA THR A 162 16.47 16.66 -6.56
C THR A 162 15.19 17.47 -6.45
N ALA A 163 14.17 16.93 -5.78
CA ALA A 163 12.92 17.63 -5.57
C ALA A 163 12.43 17.53 -4.12
N VAL A 164 11.65 18.52 -3.70
CA VAL A 164 10.86 18.47 -2.47
C VAL A 164 9.40 18.40 -2.86
N ASN A 165 8.71 17.40 -2.36
CA ASN A 165 7.27 17.22 -2.55
C ASN A 165 6.55 17.49 -1.23
N PHE A 166 5.52 18.31 -1.29
CA PHE A 166 4.57 18.54 -0.20
C PHE A 166 3.20 18.08 -0.68
N GLN A 167 2.58 17.19 0.10
CA GLN A 167 1.21 16.74 -0.14
C GLN A 167 0.40 16.96 1.14
N GLU A 168 -0.80 17.48 0.98
CA GLU A 168 -1.76 17.64 2.06
C GLU A 168 -3.10 16.99 1.67
N TRP A 169 -3.73 16.36 2.66
CA TRP A 169 -5.07 15.79 2.54
C TRP A 169 -6.02 16.50 3.53
N PRO A 170 -6.57 17.67 3.16
CA PRO A 170 -7.38 18.49 4.05
C PRO A 170 -8.59 17.75 4.63
N LEU A 171 -9.10 16.75 3.90
CA LEU A 171 -10.22 15.90 4.32
C LEU A 171 -9.97 15.22 5.69
N PHE A 172 -8.71 14.89 6.01
CA PHE A 172 -8.35 14.19 7.23
C PHE A 172 -7.80 15.10 8.33
N ARG A 173 -7.85 16.41 8.16
CA ARG A 173 -7.48 17.38 9.20
C ARG A 173 -8.49 17.33 10.34
N ALA A 174 -8.03 17.65 11.55
CA ALA A 174 -8.87 17.63 12.76
C ALA A 174 -10.13 18.52 12.65
N ASP A 175 -10.05 19.61 11.89
CA ASP A 175 -11.16 20.54 11.65
C ASP A 175 -12.16 20.08 10.57
N ASN A 176 -11.82 19.05 9.79
CA ASN A 176 -12.63 18.54 8.68
C ASN A 176 -13.10 17.10 8.86
N ILE A 177 -12.39 16.28 9.64
CA ILE A 177 -12.65 14.84 9.73
C ILE A 177 -14.03 14.47 10.28
N ASP A 178 -14.73 15.42 10.89
CA ASP A 178 -16.09 15.26 11.43
C ASP A 178 -17.19 15.80 10.50
N LYS A 179 -16.83 16.40 9.38
CA LYS A 179 -17.72 16.98 8.39
C LYS A 179 -17.78 16.06 7.17
#